data_612536b9377624f0e7ff1175f913dc71
#
_entry.id   612536b9377624f0e7ff1175f913dc71
#
_cell.length_a   1.000
_cell.length_b   1.000
_cell.length_c   1.000
_cell.angle_alpha   90.00
_cell.angle_beta   90.00
_cell.angle_gamma   90.00
#
_symmetry.space_group_name_H-M   'P 1'
#
loop_
_entity.id
_entity.type
_entity.pdbx_description
1 polymer ?
#
loop_
_entity_poly.entity_id
_entity_poly.type
_entity_poly.pdbx_seq_one_letter_code
_entity_poly.pdbx_strand_id
1 'polypeptide(L)'
;MSRRTLVAIAAGATALLVAGGAQSQGSATKLSGTVGSGFTIKLTKGGKKFASLKAGKYSFAITDKSSIHDFTLEQEKGGKFEKHLTTVPATGKKTVAVTLKKGKWKYYCSAHEDLMHGFFSVK
;
A
#
# COMPACT_ATOMS: atom_id res chain seq x y z
N MET A 1 -9.44 13.16 -68.22
CA MET A 1 -9.78 13.43 -67.44
C MET A 1 -9.57 12.69 -66.29
N SER A 2 -8.98 12.83 -65.58
CA SER A 2 -8.76 12.09 -64.58
C SER A 2 -9.05 12.49 -63.38
N ARG A 3 -9.34 11.86 -62.64
CA ARG A 3 -9.72 12.21 -61.52
C ARG A 3 -9.02 11.55 -60.58
N ARG A 4 -8.66 11.87 -59.75
CA ARG A 4 -8.03 11.39 -58.89
C ARG A 4 -8.54 11.37 -57.72
N THR A 5 -8.60 10.81 -57.04
CA THR A 5 -9.17 10.59 -56.04
C THR A 5 -8.29 10.48 -55.02
N LEU A 6 -8.37 11.02 -54.13
CA LEU A 6 -7.60 10.96 -53.19
C LEU A 6 -8.03 10.34 -52.14
N VAL A 7 -7.61 9.76 -51.51
CA VAL A 7 -7.87 9.05 -50.55
C VAL A 7 -7.34 9.51 -49.39
N ALA A 8 -8.00 9.72 -48.61
CA ALA A 8 -7.56 10.23 -47.53
C ALA A 8 -7.41 9.25 -46.62
N ILE A 9 -6.66 9.07 -46.01
CA ILE A 9 -6.47 8.16 -45.19
C ILE A 9 -6.49 8.57 -43.94
N ALA A 10 -7.13 8.28 -43.29
CA ALA A 10 -7.34 8.62 -42.11
C ALA A 10 -6.60 7.84 -41.25
N ALA A 11 -5.80 8.09 -40.86
CA ALA A 11 -5.11 7.32 -40.10
C ALA A 11 -5.53 7.36 -38.82
N GLY A 12 -5.94 6.75 -38.34
CA GLY A 12 -6.48 6.74 -37.14
C GLY A 12 -5.64 6.62 -36.06
N ALA A 13 -5.20 7.18 -35.62
CA ALA A 13 -4.49 7.13 -34.63
C ALA A 13 -4.95 6.78 -33.50
N THR A 14 -5.46 6.11 -33.25
CA THR A 14 -6.06 5.75 -32.19
C THR A 14 -5.42 5.14 -31.15
N ALA A 15 -4.55 4.55 -31.31
CA ALA A 15 -4.00 3.86 -30.32
C ALA A 15 -3.83 4.41 -29.07
N LEU A 16 -3.58 5.42 -29.00
CA LEU A 16 -3.38 5.92 -27.79
C LEU A 16 -4.21 5.61 -26.76
N LEU A 17 -5.23 5.54 -26.94
CA LEU A 17 -6.11 5.38 -25.96
C LEU A 17 -5.74 4.30 -25.10
N VAL A 18 -5.33 3.42 -25.56
CA VAL A 18 -5.04 2.38 -24.81
C VAL A 18 -4.18 2.69 -23.71
N ALA A 19 -3.30 3.34 -23.88
CA ALA A 19 -2.47 3.60 -22.81
C ALA A 19 -3.18 4.11 -21.68
N GLY A 20 -4.04 4.86 -21.91
CA GLY A 20 -4.68 5.43 -20.80
C GLY A 20 -5.24 4.42 -19.93
N GLY A 21 -5.73 3.43 -20.47
CA GLY A 21 -6.34 2.52 -19.61
C GLY A 21 -5.35 1.84 -18.76
N ALA A 22 -4.28 1.65 -19.23
CA ALA A 22 -3.35 0.92 -18.50
C ALA A 22 -3.04 1.51 -17.24
N GLN A 23 -3.00 2.72 -17.14
CA GLN A 23 -2.67 3.25 -15.97
C GLN A 23 -3.57 3.15 -14.94
N SER A 24 -4.70 3.00 -15.15
CA SER A 24 -5.63 3.03 -14.10
C SER A 24 -5.40 1.93 -13.17
N GLN A 25 -4.65 0.97 -13.42
CA GLN A 25 -4.50 0.01 -12.51
C GLN A 25 -3.41 0.10 -11.65
N GLY A 26 -2.61 0.85 -11.68
CA GLY A 26 -1.53 0.84 -10.82
C GLY A 26 -1.55 1.49 -9.54
N SER A 27 -2.49 2.24 -9.23
CA SER A 27 -2.38 3.06 -8.06
C SER A 27 -2.91 2.44 -6.82
N ALA A 28 -2.10 2.07 -5.92
CA ALA A 28 -2.53 1.63 -4.61
C ALA A 28 -2.48 2.84 -3.66
N THR A 29 -3.39 2.91 -2.75
CA THR A 29 -3.37 3.97 -1.74
C THR A 29 -2.20 3.76 -0.81
N LYS A 30 -1.48 4.83 -0.52
CA LYS A 30 -0.30 4.73 0.29
C LYS A 30 -0.61 4.93 1.77
N LEU A 31 -0.06 4.08 2.59
CA LEU A 31 -0.06 4.24 4.03
C LEU A 31 1.39 4.40 4.48
N SER A 32 1.64 5.23 5.46
CA SER A 32 2.98 5.45 5.95
C SER A 32 3.10 4.89 7.36
N GLY A 33 4.08 4.05 7.57
CA GLY A 33 4.34 3.45 8.88
C GLY A 33 5.72 3.84 9.38
N THR A 34 5.87 3.93 10.68
CA THR A 34 7.15 4.24 11.29
C THR A 34 7.33 3.36 12.52
N VAL A 35 8.52 2.81 12.70
CA VAL A 35 8.85 2.01 13.84
C VAL A 35 10.09 2.61 14.47
N GLY A 36 10.06 2.91 15.77
CA GLY A 36 11.15 3.62 16.45
C GLY A 36 10.99 5.11 16.17
N SER A 37 11.79 6.01 16.69
CA SER A 37 12.77 5.71 17.72
C SER A 37 12.07 5.39 19.03
N GLY A 38 12.75 4.69 19.89
CA GLY A 38 12.15 4.26 21.13
C GLY A 38 11.09 3.19 20.87
N PHE A 39 10.20 3.00 21.82
CA PHE A 39 9.19 1.97 21.66
C PHE A 39 7.93 2.58 21.07
N THR A 40 8.01 3.06 19.84
CA THR A 40 6.90 3.69 19.17
C THR A 40 6.61 3.03 17.83
N ILE A 41 5.36 2.99 17.45
CA ILE A 41 4.93 2.49 16.16
C ILE A 41 3.75 3.33 15.71
N LYS A 42 3.71 3.70 14.43
CA LYS A 42 2.65 4.53 13.89
C LYS A 42 2.26 4.06 12.51
N LEU A 43 1.03 4.25 12.15
CA LEU A 43 0.55 4.02 10.79
C LEU A 43 -0.43 5.15 10.47
N THR A 44 -0.20 5.85 9.36
CA THR A 44 -1.01 6.99 8.96
C THR A 44 -1.38 6.93 7.49
N LYS A 45 -2.40 7.71 7.13
CA LYS A 45 -2.81 7.86 5.76
C LYS A 45 -2.82 9.35 5.47
N GLY A 46 -2.00 9.80 4.55
CA GLY A 46 -1.88 11.23 4.26
C GLY A 46 -1.43 12.03 5.47
N GLY A 47 -0.60 11.43 6.31
CA GLY A 47 -0.10 12.11 7.49
C GLY A 47 -1.05 12.14 8.68
N LYS A 48 -2.21 11.51 8.57
CA LYS A 48 -3.19 11.55 9.64
C LYS A 48 -3.54 10.16 10.14
N LYS A 49 -3.93 10.07 11.41
CA LYS A 49 -4.39 8.82 11.95
C LYS A 49 -5.71 8.45 11.33
N PHE A 50 -6.02 7.20 11.27
CA PHE A 50 -7.29 6.73 10.76
C PHE A 50 -7.80 5.55 11.62
N ALA A 51 -9.10 5.34 11.64
CA ALA A 51 -9.72 4.26 12.37
C ALA A 51 -10.20 3.16 11.42
N SER A 52 -10.52 3.49 10.21
CA SER A 52 -11.00 2.51 9.24
C SER A 52 -10.57 2.85 7.82
N LEU A 53 -10.51 1.84 6.98
CA LEU A 53 -10.16 1.95 5.58
C LEU A 53 -11.12 1.11 4.77
N LYS A 54 -11.21 1.37 3.47
CA LYS A 54 -11.99 0.53 2.59
C LYS A 54 -11.13 -0.67 2.22
N ALA A 55 -11.73 -1.80 1.94
CA ALA A 55 -11.00 -2.96 1.46
C ALA A 55 -10.36 -2.63 0.12
N GLY A 56 -9.19 -3.15 -0.12
CA GLY A 56 -8.50 -2.93 -1.39
C GLY A 56 -6.99 -3.01 -1.25
N LYS A 57 -6.30 -2.60 -2.31
CA LYS A 57 -4.86 -2.71 -2.35
C LYS A 57 -4.22 -1.46 -1.79
N TYR A 58 -3.25 -1.64 -0.94
CA TYR A 58 -2.53 -0.55 -0.29
C TYR A 58 -1.01 -0.75 -0.41
N SER A 59 -0.30 0.34 -0.40
CA SER A 59 1.14 0.34 -0.43
C SER A 59 1.61 0.85 0.94
N PHE A 60 2.25 0.00 1.69
CA PHE A 60 2.76 0.36 3.01
C PHE A 60 4.22 0.83 2.88
N ALA A 61 4.43 2.10 3.08
CA ALA A 61 5.78 2.66 3.06
C ALA A 61 6.24 2.76 4.50
N ILE A 62 7.11 1.85 4.91
CA ILE A 62 7.54 1.74 6.29
C ILE A 62 8.94 2.30 6.47
N THR A 63 9.13 3.12 7.49
CA THR A 63 10.43 3.61 7.88
C THR A 63 10.76 2.95 9.22
N ASP A 64 11.73 2.07 9.20
CA ASP A 64 12.15 1.33 10.38
C ASP A 64 13.44 1.97 10.90
N LYS A 65 13.36 2.62 12.05
CA LYS A 65 14.47 3.38 12.59
C LYS A 65 15.27 2.61 13.61
N SER A 66 14.97 1.35 13.85
CA SER A 66 15.63 0.63 14.92
C SER A 66 15.89 -0.82 14.58
N SER A 67 17.09 -1.29 14.87
CA SER A 67 17.44 -2.67 14.59
C SER A 67 16.80 -3.67 15.57
N ILE A 68 16.10 -3.20 16.59
CA ILE A 68 15.47 -4.09 17.53
C ILE A 68 13.95 -4.14 17.36
N HIS A 69 13.41 -3.44 16.38
CA HIS A 69 11.97 -3.41 16.15
C HIS A 69 11.63 -3.90 14.74
N ASP A 70 10.41 -4.31 14.54
CA ASP A 70 9.90 -4.63 13.22
C ASP A 70 8.50 -4.05 13.07
N PHE A 71 7.96 -4.08 11.86
CA PHE A 71 6.59 -3.67 11.60
C PHE A 71 5.87 -4.91 11.06
N THR A 72 5.00 -5.46 11.87
CA THR A 72 4.22 -6.64 11.50
C THR A 72 2.74 -6.28 11.37
N LEU A 73 2.08 -6.83 10.38
CA LEU A 73 0.68 -6.58 10.11
C LEU A 73 -0.08 -7.88 10.25
N GLU A 74 -1.18 -7.84 11.00
CA GLU A 74 -1.96 -9.04 11.25
C GLU A 74 -3.45 -8.77 11.13
N GLN A 75 -4.19 -9.69 10.52
CA GLN A 75 -5.63 -9.61 10.49
C GLN A 75 -6.17 -10.36 11.71
N GLU A 76 -6.80 -9.61 12.63
CA GLU A 76 -7.29 -10.19 13.87
C GLU A 76 -8.63 -10.88 13.70
N LYS A 77 -9.50 -10.37 12.84
CA LYS A 77 -10.79 -10.94 12.55
C LYS A 77 -11.08 -10.83 11.06
N GLY A 78 -11.73 -11.83 10.52
CA GLY A 78 -12.08 -11.85 9.10
C GLY A 78 -11.08 -12.61 8.22
N GLY A 79 -10.02 -13.13 8.80
CA GLY A 79 -9.03 -13.89 8.07
C GLY A 79 -7.82 -14.18 8.92
N LYS A 80 -6.78 -14.73 8.32
CA LYS A 80 -5.60 -15.17 9.05
C LYS A 80 -4.31 -14.57 8.52
N PHE A 81 -4.37 -13.45 7.85
CA PHE A 81 -3.18 -12.83 7.29
C PHE A 81 -2.24 -12.38 8.41
N GLU A 82 -0.95 -12.63 8.24
CA GLU A 82 0.07 -12.09 9.12
C GLU A 82 1.36 -11.99 8.33
N LYS A 83 2.02 -10.86 8.38
CA LYS A 83 3.26 -10.67 7.65
C LYS A 83 4.13 -9.62 8.32
N HIS A 84 5.43 -9.91 8.41
CA HIS A 84 6.40 -8.92 8.85
C HIS A 84 6.72 -8.06 7.64
N LEU A 85 6.35 -6.79 7.68
CA LEU A 85 6.66 -5.87 6.59
C LEU A 85 8.12 -5.42 6.67
N THR A 86 8.66 -5.31 7.86
CA THR A 86 10.09 -5.17 8.07
C THR A 86 10.51 -6.21 9.08
N THR A 87 11.80 -6.49 9.16
CA THR A 87 12.32 -7.55 10.03
C THR A 87 13.49 -7.07 10.84
N VAL A 88 13.68 -7.61 12.03
CA VAL A 88 14.86 -7.38 12.84
C VAL A 88 16.01 -8.20 12.25
N PRO A 89 17.18 -7.65 12.10
CA PRO A 89 17.69 -6.36 12.57
C PRO A 89 17.72 -5.28 11.50
N ALA A 90 17.02 -5.43 10.44
CA ALA A 90 17.07 -4.48 9.34
C ALA A 90 16.53 -3.11 9.74
N THR A 91 17.05 -2.07 9.11
CA THR A 91 16.57 -0.71 9.29
C THR A 91 16.42 -0.06 7.93
N GLY A 92 15.82 1.10 7.89
CA GLY A 92 15.68 1.85 6.66
C GLY A 92 14.24 1.85 6.15
N LYS A 93 14.06 2.18 4.88
CA LYS A 93 12.74 2.29 4.30
C LYS A 93 12.42 1.10 3.46
N LYS A 94 11.17 0.65 3.52
CA LYS A 94 10.72 -0.45 2.71
C LYS A 94 9.26 -0.23 2.33
N THR A 95 8.91 -0.54 1.10
CA THR A 95 7.54 -0.43 0.63
C THR A 95 7.01 -1.82 0.30
N VAL A 96 5.86 -2.16 0.84
CA VAL A 96 5.27 -3.47 0.65
C VAL A 96 3.80 -3.30 0.24
N ALA A 97 3.39 -4.00 -0.79
CA ALA A 97 2.00 -3.97 -1.23
C ALA A 97 1.21 -5.03 -0.48
N VAL A 98 0.08 -4.67 0.04
CA VAL A 98 -0.79 -5.60 0.76
C VAL A 98 -2.24 -5.35 0.33
N THR A 99 -2.98 -6.41 0.08
CA THR A 99 -4.40 -6.30 -0.17
C THR A 99 -5.11 -6.46 1.16
N LEU A 100 -5.76 -5.41 1.61
CA LEU A 100 -6.48 -5.43 2.87
C LEU A 100 -7.91 -5.88 2.64
N LYS A 101 -8.27 -6.98 3.27
CA LYS A 101 -9.62 -7.51 3.19
C LYS A 101 -10.41 -7.09 4.41
N LYS A 102 -11.72 -7.09 4.30
CA LYS A 102 -12.60 -6.70 5.36
C LYS A 102 -12.28 -7.42 6.66
N GLY A 103 -12.25 -6.73 7.73
CA GLY A 103 -11.98 -7.31 9.04
C GLY A 103 -11.31 -6.33 10.00
N LYS A 104 -10.84 -6.86 11.11
CA LYS A 104 -10.13 -6.07 12.09
C LYS A 104 -8.65 -6.38 11.96
N TRP A 105 -7.84 -5.35 11.96
CA TRP A 105 -6.41 -5.45 11.72
C TRP A 105 -5.59 -4.84 12.84
N LYS A 106 -4.38 -5.35 13.01
CA LYS A 106 -3.44 -4.89 13.99
C LYS A 106 -2.08 -4.69 13.34
N TYR A 107 -1.38 -3.62 13.69
CA TYR A 107 0.01 -3.49 13.33
C TYR A 107 0.80 -3.43 14.63
N TYR A 108 1.96 -4.05 14.67
CA TYR A 108 2.72 -4.15 15.90
C TYR A 108 4.18 -4.52 15.66
N CYS A 109 4.99 -4.38 16.69
CA CYS A 109 6.35 -4.86 16.67
C CYS A 109 6.35 -6.23 17.32
N SER A 110 6.78 -7.26 16.62
CA SER A 110 6.69 -8.61 17.15
C SER A 110 7.56 -8.86 18.38
N ALA A 111 8.62 -8.10 18.53
CA ALA A 111 9.49 -8.22 19.69
C ALA A 111 8.95 -7.48 20.91
N HIS A 112 8.06 -6.51 20.72
CA HIS A 112 7.56 -5.69 21.81
C HIS A 112 6.07 -5.41 21.65
N GLU A 113 5.31 -6.43 21.38
CA GLU A 113 3.89 -6.27 21.04
C GLU A 113 3.09 -5.49 22.09
N ASP A 114 3.33 -5.70 23.35
CA ASP A 114 2.56 -5.02 24.38
C ASP A 114 2.80 -3.51 24.40
N LEU A 115 3.97 -3.06 24.00
CA LEU A 115 4.30 -1.66 24.02
C LEU A 115 4.10 -0.98 22.68
N MET A 116 4.10 -1.73 21.61
CA MET A 116 4.12 -1.19 20.27
C MET A 116 3.06 -1.84 19.42
N HIS A 117 1.86 -1.30 19.43
CA HIS A 117 0.78 -1.81 18.58
C HIS A 117 -0.29 -0.75 18.30
N GLY A 118 -1.11 -1.01 17.30
CA GLY A 118 -2.27 -0.21 16.99
C GLY A 118 -3.27 -1.03 16.18
N PHE A 119 -4.50 -0.57 16.09
CA PHE A 119 -5.57 -1.29 15.42
C PHE A 119 -6.30 -0.42 14.43
N PHE A 120 -6.89 -1.04 13.42
CA PHE A 120 -7.80 -0.38 12.50
C PHE A 120 -8.78 -1.42 11.93
N SER A 121 -9.85 -0.92 11.34
CA SER A 121 -10.84 -1.79 10.72
C SER A 121 -10.82 -1.60 9.21
N VAL A 122 -11.12 -2.65 8.47
CA VAL A 122 -11.26 -2.58 7.02
C VAL A 122 -12.70 -2.95 6.72
N LYS A 123 -13.39 -2.07 6.00
CA LYS A 123 -14.82 -2.22 5.75
C LYS A 123 -15.16 -2.57 4.32
#